data_dd0d33b93a754b171f898302f1e114ad
#
_entry.id   dd0d33b93a754b171f898302f1e114ad
#
_cell.length_a   1.000
_cell.length_b   1.000
_cell.length_c   1.000
_cell.angle_alpha   90.00
_cell.angle_beta   90.00
_cell.angle_gamma   90.00
#
_symmetry.space_group_name_H-M   'P 1'
#
loop_
_entity.id
_entity.type
_entity.pdbx_description
1 polymer ?
#
loop_
_entity_poly.entity_id
_entity_poly.type
_entity_poly.pdbx_seq_one_letter_code
_entity_poly.pdbx_strand_id
1 'polypeptide(L)'
;MNEVIELVEDNLVEYMSDPSVIVAFTQKTCGACIKIKPKLYEIPKEHTVVIVDCDKFFRSSKLMPGGINFYPTFGLFKNGYFIKELTQKDIINQTLD
;
A
#
# COMPACT_ATOMS: atom_id res chain seq x y z
N MET A 1 7.15 16.09 -2.28
CA MET A 1 7.86 15.21 -1.35
C MET A 1 6.96 14.02 -1.00
N ASN A 2 7.46 12.82 -1.20
CA ASN A 2 6.69 11.61 -0.93
C ASN A 2 6.78 11.23 0.54
N GLU A 3 5.73 10.66 1.08
CA GLU A 3 5.63 10.32 2.49
C GLU A 3 4.77 9.10 2.69
N VAL A 4 4.70 8.63 3.93
CA VAL A 4 3.81 7.54 4.30
C VAL A 4 2.51 8.15 4.82
N ILE A 5 1.41 7.74 4.22
CA ILE A 5 0.07 8.24 4.54
C ILE A 5 -0.76 7.07 5.05
N GLU A 6 -1.24 7.18 6.29
CA GLU A 6 -2.24 6.24 6.79
C GLU A 6 -3.60 6.88 6.53
N LEU A 7 -4.42 6.26 5.69
CA LEU A 7 -5.72 6.85 5.34
C LEU A 7 -6.59 7.05 6.57
N VAL A 8 -7.19 8.22 6.64
CA VAL A 8 -8.20 8.55 7.65
C VAL A 8 -9.58 8.69 7.02
N GLU A 9 -9.65 8.67 5.69
CA GLU A 9 -10.89 8.70 4.92
C GLU A 9 -10.78 7.67 3.79
N ASP A 10 -11.92 7.28 3.23
CA ASP A 10 -11.98 6.28 2.14
C ASP A 10 -11.67 6.94 0.80
N ASN A 11 -10.45 7.43 0.65
CA ASN A 11 -10.05 8.28 -0.48
C ASN A 11 -8.72 7.90 -1.12
N LEU A 12 -8.39 6.61 -1.14
CA LEU A 12 -7.15 6.14 -1.77
C LEU A 12 -6.99 6.66 -3.20
N VAL A 13 -8.12 6.75 -3.94
CA VAL A 13 -8.10 7.18 -5.33
C VAL A 13 -7.41 8.55 -5.51
N GLU A 14 -7.44 9.41 -4.51
CA GLU A 14 -6.82 10.73 -4.59
C GLU A 14 -5.29 10.69 -4.63
N TYR A 15 -4.69 9.59 -4.20
CA TYR A 15 -3.24 9.42 -4.20
C TYR A 15 -2.72 8.62 -5.39
N MET A 16 -3.63 8.02 -6.16
CA MET A 16 -3.25 7.07 -7.22
C MET A 16 -2.58 7.73 -8.43
N SER A 17 -2.73 9.05 -8.59
CA SER A 17 -2.12 9.76 -9.71
C SER A 17 -0.67 10.17 -9.46
N ASP A 18 -0.14 9.95 -8.27
CA ASP A 18 1.25 10.22 -7.97
C ASP A 18 2.16 9.37 -8.88
N PRO A 19 3.36 9.84 -9.21
CA PRO A 19 4.25 9.11 -10.13
C PRO A 19 4.57 7.68 -9.70
N SER A 20 4.70 7.44 -8.40
CA SER A 20 4.93 6.10 -7.88
C SER A 20 4.27 5.96 -6.53
N VAL A 21 3.36 5.01 -6.41
CA VAL A 21 2.59 4.76 -5.19
C VAL A 21 2.69 3.29 -4.81
N ILE A 22 3.05 3.03 -3.58
CA ILE A 22 2.97 1.69 -3.01
C ILE A 22 1.81 1.71 -2.02
N VAL A 23 0.82 0.87 -2.26
CA VAL A 23 -0.35 0.76 -1.39
C VAL A 23 -0.24 -0.50 -0.56
N ALA A 24 -0.31 -0.35 0.76
CA ALA A 24 -0.35 -1.46 1.69
C ALA A 24 -1.79 -1.65 2.16
N PHE A 25 -2.40 -2.75 1.72
CA PHE A 25 -3.76 -3.11 2.12
C PHE A 25 -3.67 -3.97 3.37
N THR A 26 -4.22 -3.48 4.46
CA THR A 26 -4.07 -4.07 5.79
C THR A 26 -5.41 -4.32 6.47
N GLN A 27 -5.37 -5.03 7.59
CA GLN A 27 -6.51 -5.19 8.48
C GLN A 27 -6.06 -4.83 9.90
N LYS A 28 -7.01 -4.39 10.72
CA LYS A 28 -6.73 -3.95 12.08
C LYS A 28 -6.12 -5.06 12.95
N THR A 29 -6.60 -6.29 12.78
CA THR A 29 -6.18 -7.44 13.62
C THR A 29 -5.12 -8.31 12.95
N CYS A 30 -4.40 -7.78 11.97
CA CYS A 30 -3.40 -8.53 11.23
C CYS A 30 -2.03 -8.36 11.87
N GLY A 31 -1.50 -9.42 12.49
CA GLY A 31 -0.18 -9.38 13.12
C GLY A 31 0.95 -9.11 12.14
N ALA A 32 0.88 -9.71 10.95
CA ALA A 32 1.89 -9.49 9.91
C ALA A 32 1.86 -8.04 9.41
N CYS A 33 0.68 -7.42 9.34
CA CYS A 33 0.56 -6.00 8.96
C CYS A 33 1.28 -5.12 9.98
N ILE A 34 1.12 -5.41 11.26
CA ILE A 34 1.76 -4.64 12.32
C ILE A 34 3.27 -4.79 12.25
N LYS A 35 3.76 -6.01 12.01
CA LYS A 35 5.20 -6.28 11.93
C LYS A 35 5.88 -5.61 10.74
N ILE A 36 5.21 -5.54 9.61
CA ILE A 36 5.79 -4.97 8.39
C ILE A 36 5.77 -3.43 8.39
N LYS A 37 4.92 -2.83 9.21
CA LYS A 37 4.71 -1.39 9.18
C LYS A 37 5.99 -0.56 9.31
N PRO A 38 6.94 -0.88 10.21
CA PRO A 38 8.19 -0.12 10.27
C PRO A 38 8.94 -0.12 8.94
N LYS A 39 8.90 -1.23 8.19
CA LYS A 39 9.56 -1.33 6.89
C LYS A 39 8.91 -0.45 5.84
N LEU A 40 7.60 -0.23 5.94
CA LEU A 40 6.90 0.68 5.04
C LEU A 40 7.42 2.10 5.21
N TYR A 41 7.73 2.50 6.44
CA TYR A 41 8.28 3.83 6.72
C TYR A 41 9.72 3.99 6.26
N GLU A 42 10.43 2.88 5.96
CA GLU A 42 11.79 2.89 5.43
C GLU A 42 11.85 2.97 3.90
N ILE A 43 10.71 2.85 3.23
CA ILE A 43 10.66 2.91 1.77
C ILE A 43 11.19 4.27 1.28
N PRO A 44 12.06 4.28 0.25
CA PRO A 44 12.61 5.53 -0.27
C PRO A 44 11.51 6.53 -0.65
N LYS A 45 11.79 7.79 -0.42
CA LYS A 45 10.79 8.87 -0.57
C LYS A 45 10.40 9.14 -2.02
N GLU A 46 11.04 8.50 -2.99
CA GLU A 46 10.59 8.55 -4.37
C GLU A 46 9.25 7.85 -4.56
N HIS A 47 8.84 7.01 -3.61
CA HIS A 47 7.54 6.36 -3.60
C HIS A 47 6.64 6.99 -2.54
N THR A 48 5.42 7.31 -2.91
CA THR A 48 4.38 7.63 -1.94
C THR A 48 3.87 6.30 -1.40
N VAL A 49 3.78 6.17 -0.08
CA VAL A 49 3.26 4.94 0.54
C VAL A 49 1.93 5.26 1.19
N VAL A 50 0.90 4.50 0.85
CA VAL A 50 -0.42 4.68 1.43
C VAL A 50 -0.83 3.39 2.14
N ILE A 51 -1.16 3.48 3.41
CA ILE A 51 -1.60 2.34 4.23
C ILE A 51 -3.12 2.42 4.36
N VAL A 52 -3.79 1.36 3.95
CA VAL A 52 -5.25 1.27 3.93
C VAL A 52 -5.73 0.22 4.92
N ASP A 53 -6.58 0.62 5.85
CA ASP A 53 -7.30 -0.31 6.72
C ASP A 53 -8.55 -0.78 5.96
N CYS A 54 -8.51 -2.00 5.43
CA CYS A 54 -9.59 -2.52 4.58
C CYS A 54 -10.86 -2.86 5.36
N ASP A 55 -10.78 -3.00 6.67
CA ASP A 55 -11.97 -3.18 7.51
C ASP A 55 -12.75 -1.87 7.61
N LYS A 56 -12.06 -0.74 7.46
CA LYS A 56 -12.64 0.58 7.63
C LYS A 56 -12.97 1.26 6.29
N PHE A 57 -12.14 1.04 5.27
CA PHE A 57 -12.23 1.76 4.00
C PHE A 57 -12.55 0.82 2.84
N PHE A 58 -13.83 0.52 2.68
CA PHE A 58 -14.29 -0.47 1.71
C PHE A 58 -13.98 -0.09 0.26
N ARG A 59 -14.25 1.16 -0.14
CA ARG A 59 -14.01 1.59 -1.52
C ARG A 59 -12.53 1.52 -1.88
N SER A 60 -11.67 2.00 -0.99
CA SER A 60 -10.24 1.97 -1.19
C SER A 60 -9.72 0.54 -1.31
N SER A 61 -10.29 -0.40 -0.52
CA SER A 61 -9.87 -1.80 -0.57
C SER A 61 -10.16 -2.46 -1.92
N LYS A 62 -11.06 -1.91 -2.72
CA LYS A 62 -11.43 -2.46 -4.03
C LYS A 62 -10.50 -2.03 -5.16
N LEU A 63 -9.56 -1.14 -4.90
CA LEU A 63 -8.66 -0.63 -5.95
C LEU A 63 -7.53 -1.58 -6.32
N MET A 64 -7.32 -2.65 -5.56
CA MET A 64 -6.32 -3.66 -5.92
C MET A 64 -6.85 -4.55 -7.04
N PRO A 65 -6.21 -4.55 -8.23
CA PRO A 65 -6.62 -5.43 -9.33
C PRO A 65 -6.56 -6.89 -8.91
N GLY A 66 -7.60 -7.65 -9.25
CA GLY A 66 -7.69 -9.05 -8.87
C GLY A 66 -8.22 -9.30 -7.47
N GLY A 67 -8.45 -8.22 -6.71
CA GLY A 67 -8.95 -8.32 -5.33
C GLY A 67 -7.86 -8.66 -4.33
N ILE A 68 -8.26 -8.79 -3.08
CA ILE A 68 -7.35 -9.06 -1.96
C ILE A 68 -7.75 -10.40 -1.33
N ASN A 69 -6.82 -11.36 -1.30
CA ASN A 69 -7.04 -12.69 -0.77
C ASN A 69 -6.41 -12.91 0.61
N PHE A 70 -5.49 -12.04 0.99
CA PHE A 70 -4.79 -12.14 2.28
C PHE A 70 -4.25 -10.76 2.66
N TYR A 71 -3.84 -10.61 3.91
CA TYR A 71 -3.27 -9.37 4.42
C TYR A 71 -1.92 -9.64 5.07
N PRO A 72 -0.92 -8.75 4.93
CA PRO A 72 -1.01 -7.55 4.09
C PRO A 72 -0.82 -7.87 2.60
N THR A 73 -1.43 -7.07 1.74
CA THR A 73 -1.22 -7.14 0.29
C THR A 73 -0.68 -5.79 -0.16
N PHE A 74 0.32 -5.80 -1.04
CA PHE A 74 0.98 -4.57 -1.50
C PHE A 74 0.87 -4.44 -3.00
N GLY A 75 0.47 -3.26 -3.47
CA GLY A 75 0.41 -2.96 -4.89
C GLY A 75 1.33 -1.81 -5.24
N LEU A 76 2.07 -1.93 -6.35
CA LEU A 76 2.85 -0.85 -6.91
C LEU A 76 2.09 -0.26 -8.08
N PHE A 77 1.86 1.06 -8.04
CA PHE A 77 1.17 1.81 -9.10
C PHE A 77 2.06 2.95 -9.56
N LYS A 78 2.07 3.20 -10.87
CA LYS A 78 2.81 4.34 -11.44
C LYS A 78 1.89 5.11 -12.37
N ASN A 79 1.77 6.41 -12.12
CA ASN A 79 0.94 7.30 -12.93
C ASN A 79 -0.51 6.79 -13.09
N GLY A 80 -1.04 6.21 -12.03
CA GLY A 80 -2.41 5.67 -12.02
C GLY A 80 -2.55 4.25 -12.54
N TYR A 81 -1.47 3.63 -13.02
CA TYR A 81 -1.52 2.27 -13.57
C TYR A 81 -0.94 1.25 -12.61
N PHE A 82 -1.63 0.13 -12.46
CA PHE A 82 -1.11 -0.98 -11.68
C PHE A 82 0.09 -1.61 -12.40
N ILE A 83 1.21 -1.72 -11.69
CA ILE A 83 2.43 -2.30 -12.23
C ILE A 83 2.58 -3.75 -11.80
N LYS A 84 2.52 -4.00 -10.50
CA LYS A 84 2.65 -5.37 -9.97
C LYS A 84 2.29 -5.43 -8.51
N GLU A 85 2.04 -6.64 -8.04
CA GLU A 85 1.91 -6.90 -6.60
C GLU A 85 3.32 -7.10 -6.03
N LEU A 86 3.57 -6.50 -4.86
CA LEU A 86 4.82 -6.69 -4.13
C LEU A 86 4.58 -7.69 -2.99
N THR A 87 5.59 -8.49 -2.69
CA THR A 87 5.52 -9.45 -1.58
C THR A 87 6.03 -8.80 -0.29
N GLN A 88 5.77 -9.44 0.85
CA GLN A 88 6.36 -8.97 2.10
C GLN A 88 7.89 -8.95 2.01
N LYS A 89 8.46 -9.94 1.33
CA LYS A 89 9.90 -10.02 1.13
C LYS A 89 10.41 -8.82 0.33
N ASP A 90 9.67 -8.39 -0.68
CA ASP A 90 10.02 -7.20 -1.47
C ASP A 90 10.09 -5.96 -0.58
N ILE A 91 9.12 -5.82 0.32
CA ILE A 91 9.08 -4.69 1.25
C ILE A 91 10.26 -4.77 2.22
N ILE A 92 10.52 -5.94 2.80
CA ILE A 92 11.61 -6.12 3.76
C ILE A 92 12.96 -5.84 3.10
N ASN A 93 13.17 -6.35 1.89
CA ASN A 93 14.43 -6.20 1.16
C ASN A 93 14.51 -4.92 0.34
N GLN A 94 13.44 -4.13 0.29
CA GLN A 94 13.35 -2.90 -0.50
C GLN A 94 13.58 -3.15 -2.00
N THR A 95 13.11 -4.30 -2.50
CA THR A 95 13.16 -4.67 -3.92
C THR A 95 11.82 -4.28 -4.55
N LEU A 96 11.67 -2.99 -4.84
CA LEU A 96 10.37 -2.38 -5.12
C LEU A 96 10.05 -2.20 -6.61
N ASP A 97 11.01 -2.38 -7.48
CA ASP A 97 10.81 -2.22 -8.93
C ASP A 97 10.78 -3.51 -9.71
#